data_7f51d3109e00131ae010aef7cf54f74e
#
_entry.id   7f51d3109e00131ae010aef7cf54f74e
#
_cell.length_a   1.000
_cell.length_b   1.000
_cell.length_c   1.000
_cell.angle_alpha   90.00
_cell.angle_beta   90.00
_cell.angle_gamma   90.00
#
_symmetry.space_group_name_H-M   'P 1'
#
loop_
_entity.id
_entity.type
_entity.pdbx_description
1 polymer ?
#
loop_
_entity_poly.entity_id
_entity_poly.type
_entity_poly.pdbx_seq_one_letter_code
_entity_poly.pdbx_strand_id
1 'polypeptide(L)'
;MPSLITLEDTDDRFWKVAKYAGIALLGATAVAALGAWLARDQMVRHRRDLFSPHPLQRLAALGYLRSHPDVDNVLLLRDYLAWEERPLLRKRAAAILDDMEERILEVEEGGGGA
;
A
#
# COMPACT_ATOMS: atom_id res chain seq x y z
N MET A 1 0.66 -0.19 57.82
CA MET A 1 1.63 0.49 56.98
C MET A 1 1.07 0.85 55.62
N PRO A 2 0.28 1.90 55.58
CA PRO A 2 -0.37 2.30 54.30
C PRO A 2 0.62 2.69 53.23
N SER A 3 1.76 3.29 53.57
CA SER A 3 2.76 3.72 52.61
C SER A 3 3.45 2.58 51.87
N LEU A 4 3.66 1.46 52.53
CA LEU A 4 4.23 0.25 51.89
C LEU A 4 3.25 -0.38 50.92
N ILE A 5 1.96 -0.43 51.29
CA ILE A 5 0.90 -0.95 50.42
C ILE A 5 0.76 -0.06 49.19
N THR A 6 0.85 1.26 49.37
CA THR A 6 0.79 2.22 48.26
C THR A 6 1.96 2.06 47.29
N LEU A 7 3.16 1.80 47.82
CA LEU A 7 4.36 1.55 47.00
C LEU A 7 4.22 0.25 46.22
N GLU A 8 3.68 -0.80 46.81
CA GLU A 8 3.42 -2.06 46.11
C GLU A 8 2.39 -1.87 44.98
N ASP A 9 1.31 -1.14 45.25
CA ASP A 9 0.31 -0.80 44.26
C ASP A 9 0.90 0.02 43.12
N THR A 10 1.80 0.96 43.40
CA THR A 10 2.47 1.79 42.41
C THR A 10 3.39 0.92 41.54
N ASP A 11 4.14 0.01 42.13
CA ASP A 11 5.01 -0.92 41.37
C ASP A 11 4.19 -1.86 40.51
N ASP A 12 3.08 -2.41 41.06
CA ASP A 12 2.16 -3.25 40.30
C ASP A 12 1.57 -2.50 39.09
N ARG A 13 1.15 -1.27 39.27
CA ARG A 13 0.60 -0.43 38.22
C ARG A 13 1.68 -0.14 37.18
N PHE A 14 2.87 0.19 37.62
CA PHE A 14 3.99 0.43 36.70
C PHE A 14 4.29 -0.80 35.84
N TRP A 15 4.37 -1.97 36.44
CA TRP A 15 4.61 -3.22 35.73
C TRP A 15 3.48 -3.56 34.76
N LYS A 16 2.22 -3.35 35.17
CA LYS A 16 1.06 -3.56 34.31
C LYS A 16 1.09 -2.62 33.11
N VAL A 17 1.35 -1.34 33.34
CA VAL A 17 1.43 -0.35 32.27
C VAL A 17 2.58 -0.68 31.33
N ALA A 18 3.75 -1.02 31.86
CA ALA A 18 4.92 -1.40 31.07
C ALA A 18 4.64 -2.66 30.24
N LYS A 19 3.99 -3.66 30.84
CA LYS A 19 3.61 -4.90 30.17
C LYS A 19 2.62 -4.65 29.04
N TYR A 20 1.56 -3.89 29.29
CA TYR A 20 0.55 -3.58 28.28
C TYR A 20 1.11 -2.67 27.18
N ALA A 21 1.93 -1.69 27.53
CA ALA A 21 2.58 -0.83 26.56
C ALA A 21 3.53 -1.63 25.66
N GLY A 22 4.30 -2.56 26.24
CA GLY A 22 5.17 -3.44 25.49
C GLY A 22 4.41 -4.35 24.54
N ILE A 23 3.31 -4.95 25.01
CA ILE A 23 2.44 -5.80 24.18
C ILE A 23 1.79 -4.98 23.06
N ALA A 24 1.32 -3.77 23.37
CA ALA A 24 0.71 -2.88 22.38
C ALA A 24 1.72 -2.47 21.29
N LEU A 25 2.96 -2.15 21.69
CA LEU A 25 4.04 -1.82 20.74
C LEU A 25 4.39 -3.02 19.86
N LEU A 26 4.54 -4.20 20.44
CA LEU A 26 4.83 -5.42 19.69
C LEU A 26 3.68 -5.75 18.73
N GLY A 27 2.44 -5.63 19.21
CA GLY A 27 1.26 -5.86 18.40
C GLY A 27 1.15 -4.88 17.25
N ALA A 28 1.37 -3.58 17.51
CA ALA A 28 1.34 -2.54 16.47
C ALA A 28 2.44 -2.77 15.42
N THR A 29 3.64 -3.14 15.85
CA THR A 29 4.75 -3.44 14.94
C THR A 29 4.44 -4.67 14.10
N ALA A 30 3.88 -5.72 14.69
CA ALA A 30 3.50 -6.93 13.98
C ALA A 30 2.41 -6.67 12.94
N VAL A 31 1.39 -5.87 13.30
CA VAL A 31 0.31 -5.48 12.37
C VAL A 31 0.87 -4.63 11.23
N ALA A 32 1.75 -3.66 11.53
CA ALA A 32 2.38 -2.82 10.49
C ALA A 32 3.25 -3.65 9.56
N ALA A 33 4.04 -4.60 10.07
CA ALA A 33 4.87 -5.48 9.27
C ALA A 33 4.02 -6.41 8.39
N LEU A 34 2.95 -6.98 8.95
CA LEU A 34 2.03 -7.82 8.20
C LEU A 34 1.30 -7.02 7.12
N GLY A 35 0.85 -5.80 7.45
CA GLY A 35 0.20 -4.91 6.49
C GLY A 35 1.13 -4.53 5.34
N ALA A 36 2.39 -4.19 5.63
CA ALA A 36 3.40 -3.89 4.62
C ALA A 36 3.69 -5.11 3.74
N TRP A 37 3.77 -6.30 4.35
CA TRP A 37 3.99 -7.55 3.61
C TRP A 37 2.82 -7.87 2.69
N LEU A 38 1.58 -7.75 3.19
CA LEU A 38 0.37 -7.98 2.39
C LEU A 38 0.25 -6.98 1.24
N ALA A 39 0.56 -5.70 1.49
CA ALA A 39 0.55 -4.67 0.45
C ALA A 39 1.57 -4.99 -0.64
N ARG A 40 2.77 -5.41 -0.25
CA ARG A 40 3.82 -5.80 -1.19
C ARG A 40 3.43 -7.05 -1.99
N ASP A 41 2.83 -8.04 -1.34
CA ASP A 41 2.35 -9.26 -1.98
C ASP A 41 1.24 -8.94 -3.00
N GLN A 42 0.32 -8.05 -2.66
CA GLN A 42 -0.73 -7.60 -3.57
C GLN A 42 -0.14 -6.88 -4.80
N MET A 43 0.88 -6.03 -4.62
CA MET A 43 1.55 -5.37 -5.74
C MET A 43 2.20 -6.38 -6.68
N VAL A 44 2.85 -7.39 -6.15
CA VAL A 44 3.46 -8.46 -6.95
C VAL A 44 2.39 -9.25 -7.70
N ARG A 45 1.29 -9.58 -7.04
CA ARG A 45 0.15 -10.26 -7.66
C ARG A 45 -0.45 -9.47 -8.80
N HIS A 46 -0.70 -8.18 -8.60
CA HIS A 46 -1.31 -7.31 -9.62
C HIS A 46 -0.39 -7.13 -10.82
N ARG A 47 0.90 -7.03 -10.57
CA ARG A 47 1.89 -6.98 -11.65
C ARG A 47 1.88 -8.28 -12.47
N ARG A 48 1.78 -9.43 -11.80
CA ARG A 48 1.66 -10.73 -12.45
C ARG A 48 0.34 -10.86 -13.20
N ASP A 49 -0.77 -10.43 -12.59
CA ASP A 49 -2.10 -10.50 -13.18
C ASP A 49 -2.23 -9.60 -14.42
N LEU A 50 -1.49 -8.51 -14.47
CA LEU A 50 -1.47 -7.60 -15.60
C LEU A 50 -0.97 -8.30 -16.87
N PHE A 51 -0.10 -9.28 -16.76
CA PHE A 51 0.43 -10.07 -17.87
C PHE A 51 -0.15 -11.48 -17.92
N SER A 52 -1.27 -11.72 -17.25
CA SER A 52 -1.96 -13.01 -17.22
C SER A 52 -2.54 -13.35 -18.59
N PRO A 53 -2.61 -14.64 -18.97
CA PRO A 53 -3.32 -15.05 -20.18
C PRO A 53 -4.83 -14.80 -20.13
N HIS A 54 -5.40 -14.58 -18.93
CA HIS A 54 -6.83 -14.36 -18.76
C HIS A 54 -7.18 -12.88 -18.83
N PRO A 55 -8.03 -12.46 -19.80
CA PRO A 55 -8.36 -11.03 -19.99
C PRO A 55 -9.03 -10.40 -18.76
N LEU A 56 -9.85 -11.14 -18.04
CA LEU A 56 -10.53 -10.62 -16.84
C LEU A 56 -9.54 -10.31 -15.72
N GLN A 57 -8.49 -11.11 -15.57
CA GLN A 57 -7.43 -10.85 -14.60
C GLN A 57 -6.64 -9.60 -14.98
N ARG A 58 -6.36 -9.43 -16.26
CA ARG A 58 -5.69 -8.20 -16.76
C ARG A 58 -6.55 -6.97 -16.50
N LEU A 59 -7.85 -7.07 -16.73
CA LEU A 59 -8.78 -5.97 -16.48
C LEU A 59 -8.83 -5.59 -15.01
N ALA A 60 -8.88 -6.58 -14.12
CA ALA A 60 -8.85 -6.35 -12.67
C ALA A 60 -7.55 -5.69 -12.22
N ALA A 61 -6.42 -6.12 -12.77
CA ALA A 61 -5.11 -5.52 -12.49
C ALA A 61 -5.05 -4.05 -12.95
N LEU A 62 -5.63 -3.72 -14.09
CA LEU A 62 -5.74 -2.34 -14.56
C LEU A 62 -6.56 -1.48 -13.60
N GLY A 63 -7.67 -2.01 -13.08
CA GLY A 63 -8.49 -1.32 -12.08
C GLY A 63 -7.73 -1.02 -10.80
N TYR A 64 -6.90 -1.95 -10.36
CA TYR A 64 -6.01 -1.74 -9.20
C TYR A 64 -4.99 -0.62 -9.46
N LEU A 65 -4.34 -0.65 -10.62
CA LEU A 65 -3.33 0.35 -10.98
C LEU A 65 -3.93 1.75 -11.06
N ARG A 66 -5.16 1.87 -11.51
CA ARG A 66 -5.87 3.15 -11.58
C ARG A 66 -5.93 3.85 -10.22
N SER A 67 -6.06 3.09 -9.15
CA SER A 67 -6.14 3.60 -7.78
C SER A 67 -4.76 3.88 -7.16
N HIS A 68 -3.68 3.54 -7.84
CA HIS A 68 -2.31 3.64 -7.31
C HIS A 68 -1.42 4.40 -8.30
N PRO A 69 -1.60 5.74 -8.43
CA PRO A 69 -0.75 6.55 -9.30
C PRO A 69 0.66 6.64 -8.72
N ASP A 70 1.61 6.05 -9.43
CA ASP A 70 3.00 5.96 -9.02
C ASP A 70 3.86 5.87 -10.29
N VAL A 71 5.09 6.39 -10.23
CA VAL A 71 6.03 6.36 -11.35
C VAL A 71 6.31 4.92 -11.79
N ASP A 72 6.48 4.00 -10.85
CA ASP A 72 6.72 2.59 -11.18
C ASP A 72 5.52 1.99 -11.93
N ASN A 73 4.31 2.36 -11.55
CA ASN A 73 3.10 1.91 -12.22
C ASN A 73 2.92 2.54 -13.60
N VAL A 74 3.38 3.77 -13.79
CA VAL A 74 3.44 4.41 -15.12
C VAL A 74 4.34 3.61 -16.04
N LEU A 75 5.53 3.25 -15.59
CA LEU A 75 6.47 2.45 -16.40
C LEU A 75 5.90 1.07 -16.69
N LEU A 76 5.25 0.46 -15.71
CA LEU A 76 4.59 -0.84 -15.87
C LEU A 76 3.47 -0.78 -16.92
N LEU A 77 2.66 0.27 -16.91
CA LEU A 77 1.59 0.46 -17.90
C LEU A 77 2.13 0.69 -19.31
N ARG A 78 3.25 1.38 -19.44
CA ARG A 78 3.92 1.55 -20.75
C ARG A 78 4.38 0.21 -21.29
N ASP A 79 4.97 -0.64 -20.47
CA ASP A 79 5.37 -1.99 -20.84
C ASP A 79 4.16 -2.83 -21.23
N TYR A 80 3.08 -2.72 -20.44
CA TYR A 80 1.83 -3.41 -20.73
C TYR A 80 1.24 -3.01 -22.07
N LEU A 81 1.22 -1.73 -22.39
CA LEU A 81 0.72 -1.23 -23.67
C LEU A 81 1.50 -1.78 -24.87
N ALA A 82 2.80 -1.97 -24.72
CA ALA A 82 3.63 -2.59 -25.75
C ALA A 82 3.34 -4.08 -25.94
N TRP A 83 2.86 -4.73 -24.89
CA TRP A 83 2.60 -6.17 -24.88
C TRP A 83 1.17 -6.54 -25.23
N GLU A 84 0.17 -5.77 -24.78
CA GLU A 84 -1.26 -6.09 -24.95
C GLU A 84 -1.71 -5.92 -26.39
N GLU A 85 -2.39 -6.94 -26.93
CA GLU A 85 -2.91 -6.95 -28.29
C GLU A 85 -4.39 -6.57 -28.37
N ARG A 86 -5.17 -6.76 -27.31
CA ARG A 86 -6.61 -6.49 -27.33
C ARG A 86 -6.89 -4.99 -27.33
N PRO A 87 -7.61 -4.47 -28.33
CA PRO A 87 -7.84 -3.02 -28.46
C PRO A 87 -8.56 -2.40 -27.27
N LEU A 88 -9.54 -3.09 -26.71
CA LEU A 88 -10.31 -2.59 -25.56
C LEU A 88 -9.42 -2.42 -24.32
N LEU A 89 -8.58 -3.40 -24.03
CA LEU A 89 -7.66 -3.36 -22.89
C LEU A 89 -6.57 -2.31 -23.11
N ARG A 90 -6.05 -2.20 -24.32
CA ARG A 90 -5.08 -1.15 -24.69
C ARG A 90 -5.67 0.24 -24.47
N LYS A 91 -6.88 0.46 -24.94
CA LYS A 91 -7.57 1.74 -24.80
C LYS A 91 -7.77 2.11 -23.33
N ARG A 92 -8.17 1.14 -22.52
CA ARG A 92 -8.36 1.35 -21.09
C ARG A 92 -7.05 1.63 -20.37
N ALA A 93 -6.01 0.89 -20.69
CA ALA A 93 -4.68 1.11 -20.12
C ALA A 93 -4.11 2.48 -20.51
N ALA A 94 -4.29 2.90 -21.76
CA ALA A 94 -3.85 4.21 -22.22
C ALA A 94 -4.58 5.34 -21.47
N ALA A 95 -5.88 5.21 -21.24
CA ALA A 95 -6.65 6.18 -20.46
C ALA A 95 -6.18 6.25 -19.01
N ILE A 96 -5.89 5.11 -18.40
CA ILE A 96 -5.36 5.05 -17.03
C ILE A 96 -3.97 5.69 -16.97
N LEU A 97 -3.12 5.43 -17.95
CA LEU A 97 -1.77 6.00 -18.03
C LEU A 97 -1.83 7.52 -18.13
N ASP A 98 -2.68 8.06 -19.00
CA ASP A 98 -2.85 9.51 -19.14
C ASP A 98 -3.33 10.15 -17.84
N ASP A 99 -4.32 9.57 -17.18
CA ASP A 99 -4.84 10.04 -15.91
C ASP A 99 -3.77 10.02 -14.82
N MET A 100 -2.98 8.95 -14.79
CA MET A 100 -1.91 8.75 -13.81
C MET A 100 -0.78 9.75 -14.00
N GLU A 101 -0.34 9.97 -15.22
CA GLU A 101 0.68 10.96 -15.56
C GLU A 101 0.22 12.38 -15.18
N GLU A 102 -1.01 12.71 -15.47
CA GLU A 102 -1.60 14.01 -15.12
C GLU A 102 -1.62 14.22 -13.60
N ARG A 103 -2.02 13.21 -12.84
CA ARG A 103 -2.04 13.29 -11.37
C ARG A 103 -0.64 13.44 -10.77
N ILE A 104 0.34 12.76 -11.32
CA ILE A 104 1.74 12.85 -10.87
C ILE A 104 2.28 14.27 -11.16
N LEU A 105 1.98 14.82 -12.32
CA LEU A 105 2.38 16.18 -12.66
C LEU A 105 1.73 17.22 -11.77
N GLU A 106 0.46 17.06 -11.42
CA GLU A 106 -0.23 17.95 -10.47
C GLU A 106 0.43 17.94 -9.11
N VAL A 107 0.82 16.78 -8.60
CA VAL A 107 1.51 16.65 -7.32
C VAL A 107 2.88 17.32 -7.38
N GLU A 108 3.64 17.15 -8.45
CA GLU A 108 4.94 17.79 -8.64
C GLU A 108 4.80 19.31 -8.73
N GLU A 109 3.84 19.82 -9.49
CA GLU A 109 3.57 21.24 -9.60
C GLU A 109 3.11 21.84 -8.26
N GLY A 110 2.22 21.14 -7.54
CA GLY A 110 1.78 21.55 -6.22
C GLY A 110 2.90 21.55 -5.19
N GLY A 111 3.81 20.59 -5.26
CA GLY A 111 5.00 20.51 -4.41
C GLY A 111 6.03 21.58 -4.76
N GLY A 112 6.18 21.90 -6.05
CA GLY A 112 7.11 22.91 -6.55
C GLY A 112 6.66 24.33 -6.28
N GLY A 113 5.36 24.55 -6.08
CA GLY A 113 4.77 25.88 -5.80
C GLY A 113 4.88 26.30 -4.34
N ALA A 114 5.32 25.40 -3.49
CA ALA A 114 5.55 25.72 -2.08
C ALA A 114 6.98 26.22 -1.87
#